data_2b8472b9414339cfedb2ed93a2db1de2
#
_entry.id   2b8472b9414339cfedb2ed93a2db1de2
#
_cell.length_a   1.000
_cell.length_b   1.000
_cell.length_c   1.000
_cell.angle_alpha   90.00
_cell.angle_beta   90.00
_cell.angle_gamma   90.00
#
_symmetry.space_group_name_H-M   'P 1'
#
loop_
_entity.id
_entity.type
_entity.pdbx_description
1 polymer ?
#
loop_
_entity_poly.entity_id
_entity_poly.type
_entity_poly.pdbx_seq_one_letter_code
_entity_poly.pdbx_strand_id
1 'polypeptide(L)'
;GKIFLKTNLKLEKFEVYMKKVLLTFMHSNKKKKITFDKVFLASGAVNTTKIIVNSLDLYEREHTLKHATFVVMPSFNFSKNKFDWPNSNTLSSIFIEFKTKLITKWSHCQVNEPNEIIMSYLKYFKLNKFFRPIFNFILSKILIVMVQLHSKYGGIYKIKFNRDGEIETKHHLINHKLYADNLFTTLRNKLAKINIYMPKLLIKYGYD
;
A
#
# COMPACT_ATOMS: atom_id res chain seq x y z
N GLY A 1 -23.84 16.28 -14.31
CA GLY A 1 -23.74 16.97 -13.01
C GLY A 1 -22.46 17.76 -12.92
N LYS A 2 -22.43 18.84 -12.13
CA LYS A 2 -21.22 19.65 -11.93
C LYS A 2 -20.47 19.11 -10.71
N ILE A 3 -19.15 18.93 -10.85
CA ILE A 3 -18.25 18.58 -9.74
C ILE A 3 -17.61 19.89 -9.23
N PHE A 4 -17.67 20.11 -7.93
CA PHE A 4 -17.03 21.25 -7.27
C PHE A 4 -15.91 20.74 -6.36
N LEU A 5 -14.68 21.14 -6.63
CA LEU A 5 -13.54 20.87 -5.76
C LEU A 5 -13.38 22.03 -4.76
N LYS A 6 -13.37 21.70 -3.46
CA LYS A 6 -13.03 22.65 -2.39
C LYS A 6 -11.80 22.13 -1.66
N THR A 7 -10.80 22.96 -1.57
CA THR A 7 -9.53 22.67 -0.89
C THR A 7 -9.44 23.41 0.45
N ASN A 8 -8.42 23.09 1.25
CA ASN A 8 -8.15 23.74 2.55
C ASN A 8 -9.30 23.63 3.57
N LEU A 9 -10.10 22.55 3.47
CA LEU A 9 -11.14 22.22 4.42
C LEU A 9 -10.72 20.97 5.22
N LYS A 10 -10.61 21.10 6.54
CA LYS A 10 -10.35 19.97 7.44
C LYS A 10 -11.66 19.54 8.07
N LEU A 11 -12.16 18.36 7.69
CA LEU A 11 -13.33 17.77 8.32
C LEU A 11 -12.98 17.32 9.75
N GLU A 12 -13.75 17.79 10.73
CA GLU A 12 -13.59 17.43 12.13
C GLU A 12 -14.58 16.34 12.56
N LYS A 13 -15.85 16.54 12.25
CA LYS A 13 -16.91 15.61 12.61
C LYS A 13 -18.10 15.68 11.68
N PHE A 14 -18.95 14.68 11.76
CA PHE A 14 -20.27 14.66 11.14
C PHE A 14 -21.35 14.34 12.17
N GLU A 15 -22.56 14.78 11.87
CA GLU A 15 -23.76 14.45 12.62
C GLU A 15 -24.85 14.00 11.64
N VAL A 16 -25.52 12.89 11.94
CA VAL A 16 -26.60 12.40 11.10
C VAL A 16 -27.91 12.88 11.71
N TYR A 17 -28.68 13.66 10.96
CA TYR A 17 -29.96 14.15 11.37
C TYR A 17 -31.01 13.88 10.31
N MET A 18 -32.03 13.13 10.65
CA MET A 18 -33.03 12.62 9.71
C MET A 18 -32.38 11.86 8.54
N LYS A 19 -32.52 12.35 7.29
CA LYS A 19 -31.94 11.78 6.08
C LYS A 19 -30.75 12.57 5.55
N LYS A 20 -30.18 13.46 6.37
CA LYS A 20 -29.09 14.35 5.98
C LYS A 20 -27.88 14.21 6.90
N VAL A 21 -26.72 14.56 6.39
CA VAL A 21 -25.45 14.54 7.12
C VAL A 21 -24.91 15.95 7.22
N LEU A 22 -24.81 16.46 8.45
CA LEU A 22 -24.20 17.74 8.75
C LEU A 22 -22.70 17.55 8.98
N LEU A 23 -21.87 18.19 8.19
CA LEU A 23 -20.43 18.16 8.33
C LEU A 23 -19.92 19.42 9.00
N THR A 24 -19.03 19.29 9.97
CA THR A 24 -18.32 20.40 10.61
C THR A 24 -16.88 20.42 10.13
N PHE A 25 -16.49 21.50 9.47
CA PHE A 25 -15.14 21.72 8.93
C PHE A 25 -14.43 22.85 9.66
N MET A 26 -13.11 22.75 9.71
CA MET A 26 -12.24 23.89 9.98
C MET A 26 -11.73 24.49 8.68
N HIS A 27 -11.85 25.79 8.54
CA HIS A 27 -11.32 26.57 7.44
C HIS A 27 -10.76 27.89 7.96
N SER A 28 -9.46 28.12 7.82
CA SER A 28 -8.79 29.33 8.33
C SER A 28 -9.16 29.62 9.80
N ASN A 29 -9.07 28.62 10.66
CA ASN A 29 -9.39 28.64 12.10
C ASN A 29 -10.86 28.98 12.44
N LYS A 30 -11.75 28.96 11.46
CA LYS A 30 -13.20 29.14 11.68
C LYS A 30 -13.95 27.83 11.38
N LYS A 31 -14.90 27.51 12.28
CA LYS A 31 -15.80 26.38 12.05
C LYS A 31 -16.86 26.74 11.01
N LYS A 32 -17.02 25.86 10.02
CA LYS A 32 -18.09 25.95 9.02
C LYS A 32 -18.91 24.68 9.06
N LYS A 33 -20.21 24.81 8.86
CA LYS A 33 -21.14 23.68 8.81
C LYS A 33 -21.81 23.62 7.43
N ILE A 34 -21.86 22.44 6.85
CA ILE A 34 -22.51 22.20 5.54
C ILE A 34 -23.29 20.90 5.62
N THR A 35 -24.50 20.90 5.09
CA THR A 35 -25.38 19.72 5.08
C THR A 35 -25.39 19.08 3.70
N PHE A 36 -25.36 17.75 3.67
CA PHE A 36 -25.39 16.93 2.46
C PHE A 36 -26.41 15.79 2.61
N ASP A 37 -26.90 15.28 1.49
CA ASP A 37 -27.77 14.09 1.47
C ASP A 37 -26.97 12.80 1.68
N LYS A 38 -25.75 12.75 1.15
CA LYS A 38 -24.82 11.60 1.29
C LYS A 38 -23.40 12.10 1.41
N VAL A 39 -22.59 11.37 2.17
CA VAL A 39 -21.17 11.66 2.37
C VAL A 39 -20.36 10.37 2.25
N PHE A 40 -19.25 10.42 1.53
CA PHE A 40 -18.27 9.36 1.43
C PHE A 40 -16.98 9.84 2.08
N LEU A 41 -16.51 9.13 3.11
CA LEU A 41 -15.25 9.43 3.79
C LEU A 41 -14.13 8.62 3.14
N ALA A 42 -13.16 9.31 2.53
CA ALA A 42 -12.00 8.72 1.87
C ALA A 42 -10.67 9.33 2.36
N SER A 43 -10.56 9.60 3.67
CA SER A 43 -9.42 10.29 4.29
C SER A 43 -8.28 9.35 4.73
N GLY A 44 -8.29 8.10 4.28
CA GLY A 44 -7.39 7.06 4.76
C GLY A 44 -7.85 6.48 6.11
N ALA A 45 -7.33 5.30 6.49
CA ALA A 45 -7.84 4.54 7.62
C ALA A 45 -7.78 5.31 8.95
N VAL A 46 -6.64 5.91 9.29
CA VAL A 46 -6.43 6.62 10.55
C VAL A 46 -7.32 7.86 10.66
N ASN A 47 -7.31 8.73 9.62
CA ASN A 47 -8.10 9.96 9.64
C ASN A 47 -9.60 9.67 9.61
N THR A 48 -10.03 8.68 8.82
CA THR A 48 -11.44 8.25 8.82
C THR A 48 -11.87 7.76 10.20
N THR A 49 -11.04 6.94 10.86
CA THR A 49 -11.30 6.49 12.23
C THR A 49 -11.38 7.67 13.19
N LYS A 50 -10.46 8.63 13.11
CA LYS A 50 -10.48 9.85 13.93
C LYS A 50 -11.77 10.65 13.74
N ILE A 51 -12.22 10.84 12.51
CA ILE A 51 -13.47 11.54 12.22
C ILE A 51 -14.67 10.79 12.83
N ILE A 52 -14.70 9.46 12.75
CA ILE A 52 -15.74 8.63 13.34
C ILE A 52 -15.72 8.72 14.86
N VAL A 53 -14.54 8.62 15.48
CA VAL A 53 -14.36 8.75 16.93
C VAL A 53 -14.88 10.11 17.42
N ASN A 54 -14.50 11.20 16.73
CA ASN A 54 -14.97 12.54 17.07
C ASN A 54 -16.48 12.70 16.90
N SER A 55 -17.06 12.04 15.89
CA SER A 55 -18.48 12.19 15.56
C SER A 55 -19.40 11.40 16.50
N LEU A 56 -18.93 10.24 16.96
CA LEU A 56 -19.70 9.28 17.76
C LEU A 56 -19.25 9.22 19.22
N ASP A 57 -18.34 10.09 19.63
CA ASP A 57 -17.77 10.15 20.99
C ASP A 57 -17.20 8.79 21.46
N LEU A 58 -16.39 8.16 20.58
CA LEU A 58 -15.80 6.85 20.84
C LEU A 58 -14.35 6.95 21.35
N TYR A 59 -14.00 8.03 22.02
CA TYR A 59 -12.71 8.22 22.67
C TYR A 59 -12.42 7.14 23.72
N GLU A 60 -11.17 6.97 24.06
CA GLU A 60 -10.67 6.00 25.03
C GLU A 60 -10.94 4.53 24.68
N ARG A 61 -11.50 4.26 23.51
CA ARG A 61 -11.73 2.90 23.02
C ARG A 61 -10.63 2.47 22.06
N GLU A 62 -10.24 1.22 22.13
CA GLU A 62 -9.35 0.62 21.15
C GLU A 62 -10.09 0.32 19.84
N HIS A 63 -9.55 0.82 18.75
CA HIS A 63 -9.99 0.53 17.39
C HIS A 63 -8.97 -0.36 16.70
N THR A 64 -9.44 -1.31 15.90
CA THR A 64 -8.57 -2.23 15.17
C THR A 64 -8.40 -1.77 13.73
N LEU A 65 -7.17 -1.44 13.35
CA LEU A 65 -6.78 -1.23 11.97
C LEU A 65 -6.09 -2.48 11.44
N LYS A 66 -6.60 -3.00 10.34
CA LYS A 66 -5.99 -4.13 9.62
C LYS A 66 -5.34 -3.60 8.36
N HIS A 67 -4.12 -4.05 8.09
CA HIS A 67 -3.49 -3.72 6.83
C HIS A 67 -3.00 -4.98 6.11
N ALA A 68 -2.94 -4.89 4.79
CA ALA A 68 -2.32 -5.92 3.98
C ALA A 68 -0.81 -5.76 4.05
N THR A 69 -0.10 -6.85 4.35
CA THR A 69 1.36 -6.84 4.24
C THR A 69 1.73 -6.72 2.78
N PHE A 70 2.58 -5.76 2.52
CA PHE A 70 3.10 -5.50 1.19
C PHE A 70 4.57 -5.90 1.13
N VAL A 71 4.92 -6.72 0.16
CA VAL A 71 6.28 -7.21 0.00
C VAL A 71 6.75 -6.96 -1.41
N VAL A 72 7.91 -6.36 -1.55
CA VAL A 72 8.52 -6.02 -2.84
C VAL A 72 9.79 -6.84 -3.04
N MET A 73 9.93 -7.44 -4.20
CA MET A 73 11.10 -8.23 -4.55
C MET A 73 11.60 -7.92 -5.94
N PRO A 74 12.87 -7.60 -6.10
CA PRO A 74 13.51 -7.66 -7.39
C PRO A 74 13.59 -9.12 -7.86
N SER A 75 13.30 -9.33 -9.12
CA SER A 75 13.36 -10.62 -9.80
C SER A 75 14.05 -10.46 -11.12
N PHE A 76 14.63 -11.53 -11.64
CA PHE A 76 15.38 -11.50 -12.89
C PHE A 76 14.66 -12.34 -13.94
N ASN A 77 14.43 -11.74 -15.11
CA ASN A 77 13.90 -12.45 -16.27
C ASN A 77 15.04 -12.93 -17.17
N PHE A 78 15.24 -14.23 -17.24
CA PHE A 78 16.24 -14.87 -18.10
C PHE A 78 15.68 -15.30 -19.47
N SER A 79 14.44 -14.95 -19.80
CA SER A 79 13.92 -15.15 -21.15
C SER A 79 14.72 -14.31 -22.17
N LYS A 80 14.62 -14.71 -23.46
CA LYS A 80 15.31 -13.98 -24.54
C LYS A 80 14.75 -12.55 -24.72
N ASN A 81 13.53 -12.30 -24.33
CA ASN A 81 12.89 -11.01 -24.46
C ASN A 81 13.52 -9.99 -23.50
N LYS A 82 13.82 -8.84 -24.02
CA LYS A 82 14.28 -7.67 -23.24
C LYS A 82 13.09 -6.75 -23.01
N PHE A 83 13.03 -6.14 -21.85
CA PHE A 83 12.07 -5.06 -21.60
C PHE A 83 12.56 -3.77 -22.25
N ASP A 84 11.67 -3.08 -22.91
CA ASP A 84 11.96 -1.76 -23.50
C ASP A 84 11.72 -0.67 -22.45
N TRP A 85 12.56 -0.70 -21.45
CA TRP A 85 12.63 0.44 -20.57
C TRP A 85 13.52 1.52 -21.23
N PRO A 86 13.28 2.80 -21.21
CA PRO A 86 12.42 3.59 -20.29
C PRO A 86 10.97 3.81 -20.77
N ASN A 87 10.56 3.18 -21.85
CA ASN A 87 9.22 3.36 -22.42
C ASN A 87 8.14 2.51 -21.74
N SER A 88 8.51 1.72 -20.72
CA SER A 88 7.55 0.89 -19.99
C SER A 88 6.58 1.75 -19.18
N ASN A 89 5.31 1.37 -19.23
CA ASN A 89 4.26 2.00 -18.44
C ASN A 89 4.52 1.83 -16.93
N THR A 90 4.05 2.78 -16.14
CA THR A 90 4.12 2.72 -14.66
C THR A 90 3.15 1.70 -14.06
N LEU A 91 2.26 1.14 -14.86
CA LEU A 91 1.26 0.17 -14.43
C LEU A 91 1.80 -1.26 -14.49
N SER A 92 1.27 -2.10 -13.61
CA SER A 92 1.62 -3.53 -13.58
C SER A 92 1.21 -4.21 -14.88
N SER A 93 2.16 -4.93 -15.48
CA SER A 93 1.93 -5.65 -16.74
C SER A 93 1.19 -6.97 -16.51
N ILE A 94 1.39 -7.59 -15.35
CA ILE A 94 0.82 -8.90 -15.01
C ILE A 94 0.28 -8.86 -13.59
N PHE A 95 -0.94 -9.38 -13.42
CA PHE A 95 -1.58 -9.60 -12.13
C PHE A 95 -1.75 -11.10 -11.91
N ILE A 96 -1.31 -11.59 -10.77
CA ILE A 96 -1.41 -12.99 -10.40
C ILE A 96 -2.13 -13.08 -9.05
N GLU A 97 -3.21 -13.82 -9.01
CA GLU A 97 -3.89 -14.15 -7.77
C GLU A 97 -3.67 -15.62 -7.44
N PHE A 98 -3.33 -15.90 -6.20
CA PHE A 98 -3.05 -17.27 -5.79
C PHE A 98 -3.28 -17.49 -4.30
N LYS A 99 -3.40 -18.77 -3.95
CA LYS A 99 -3.45 -19.29 -2.59
C LYS A 99 -2.32 -20.29 -2.39
N THR A 100 -1.98 -20.53 -1.15
CA THR A 100 -1.09 -21.65 -0.78
C THR A 100 -1.81 -22.55 0.22
N LYS A 101 -1.19 -23.66 0.61
CA LYS A 101 -1.75 -24.51 1.69
C LYS A 101 -1.89 -23.76 3.01
N LEU A 102 -0.96 -22.85 3.30
CA LEU A 102 -0.95 -22.05 4.53
C LEU A 102 -1.77 -20.77 4.41
N ILE A 103 -1.79 -20.16 3.21
CA ILE A 103 -2.50 -18.92 2.93
C ILE A 103 -3.78 -19.24 2.15
N THR A 104 -4.88 -19.40 2.89
CA THR A 104 -6.18 -19.83 2.33
C THR A 104 -7.00 -18.69 1.73
N LYS A 105 -6.61 -17.43 1.97
CA LYS A 105 -7.19 -16.25 1.33
C LYS A 105 -6.37 -15.84 0.12
N TRP A 106 -7.01 -15.21 -0.87
CA TRP A 106 -6.33 -14.72 -2.05
C TRP A 106 -5.23 -13.72 -1.71
N SER A 107 -4.04 -13.95 -2.26
CA SER A 107 -2.93 -13.02 -2.27
C SER A 107 -2.80 -12.45 -3.67
N HIS A 108 -2.61 -11.15 -3.76
CA HIS A 108 -2.48 -10.42 -5.00
C HIS A 108 -1.02 -10.12 -5.30
N CYS A 109 -0.57 -10.52 -6.47
CA CYS A 109 0.79 -10.28 -6.93
C CYS A 109 0.75 -9.43 -8.20
N GLN A 110 1.57 -8.40 -8.22
CA GLN A 110 1.80 -7.52 -9.35
C GLN A 110 3.23 -7.71 -9.84
N VAL A 111 3.39 -7.91 -11.14
CA VAL A 111 4.70 -7.98 -11.77
C VAL A 111 4.85 -6.71 -12.61
N ASN A 112 5.85 -5.92 -12.27
CA ASN A 112 6.12 -4.63 -12.89
C ASN A 112 7.48 -4.65 -13.55
N GLU A 113 7.57 -4.00 -14.69
CA GLU A 113 8.85 -3.61 -15.26
C GLU A 113 9.46 -2.46 -14.46
N PRO A 114 10.79 -2.27 -14.49
CA PRO A 114 11.41 -1.09 -13.89
C PRO A 114 10.84 0.18 -14.54
N ASN A 115 10.35 1.09 -13.72
CA ASN A 115 9.81 2.37 -14.16
C ASN A 115 10.71 3.53 -13.72
N GLU A 116 10.41 4.73 -14.18
CA GLU A 116 11.19 5.94 -13.85
C GLU A 116 11.30 6.20 -12.34
N ILE A 117 10.25 5.85 -11.55
CA ILE A 117 10.26 6.03 -10.10
C ILE A 117 11.32 5.11 -9.49
N ILE A 118 11.30 3.83 -9.83
CA ILE A 118 12.29 2.85 -9.35
C ILE A 118 13.67 3.25 -9.79
N MET A 119 13.80 3.72 -11.03
CA MET A 119 15.06 4.19 -11.58
C MET A 119 15.57 5.48 -10.93
N SER A 120 14.68 6.35 -10.48
CA SER A 120 15.07 7.54 -9.72
C SER A 120 15.73 7.17 -8.39
N TYR A 121 15.24 6.15 -7.71
CA TYR A 121 15.90 5.59 -6.51
C TYR A 121 17.26 4.96 -6.82
N LEU A 122 17.40 4.29 -7.97
CA LEU A 122 18.66 3.69 -8.40
C LEU A 122 19.68 4.70 -8.94
N LYS A 123 19.25 5.88 -9.39
CA LYS A 123 20.13 7.00 -9.80
C LYS A 123 20.95 7.57 -8.65
N TYR A 124 20.62 7.29 -7.39
CA TYR A 124 21.45 7.63 -6.23
C TYR A 124 22.81 6.94 -6.26
N PHE A 125 22.96 5.80 -6.96
CA PHE A 125 24.26 5.32 -7.34
C PHE A 125 24.74 6.15 -8.54
N LYS A 126 25.58 7.16 -8.32
CA LYS A 126 26.26 7.93 -9.35
C LYS A 126 27.18 7.01 -10.18
N LEU A 127 26.56 6.14 -10.98
CA LEU A 127 27.27 5.23 -11.85
C LEU A 127 27.97 6.04 -12.94
N ASN A 128 29.27 5.89 -13.00
CA ASN A 128 30.13 6.46 -14.05
C ASN A 128 29.54 6.07 -15.42
N LYS A 129 29.60 6.98 -16.39
CA LYS A 129 29.09 6.79 -17.77
C LYS A 129 29.57 5.49 -18.42
N PHE A 130 30.75 5.02 -18.03
CA PHE A 130 31.34 3.77 -18.51
C PHE A 130 30.53 2.51 -18.15
N PHE A 131 29.85 2.50 -17.00
CA PHE A 131 29.06 1.33 -16.57
C PHE A 131 27.61 1.36 -17.05
N ARG A 132 27.17 2.42 -17.72
CA ARG A 132 25.78 2.55 -18.19
C ARG A 132 25.31 1.40 -19.11
N PRO A 133 26.08 0.92 -20.09
CA PRO A 133 25.65 -0.17 -20.95
C PRO A 133 25.38 -1.46 -20.17
N ILE A 134 26.29 -1.80 -19.25
CA ILE A 134 26.17 -2.99 -18.40
C ILE A 134 24.95 -2.85 -17.48
N PHE A 135 24.78 -1.67 -16.90
CA PHE A 135 23.64 -1.39 -16.02
C PHE A 135 22.31 -1.45 -16.77
N ASN A 136 22.23 -0.87 -17.96
CA ASN A 136 21.03 -0.96 -18.81
C ASN A 136 20.72 -2.40 -19.21
N PHE A 137 21.74 -3.21 -19.50
CA PHE A 137 21.54 -4.63 -19.75
C PHE A 137 20.94 -5.36 -18.53
N ILE A 138 21.49 -5.11 -17.34
CA ILE A 138 20.96 -5.69 -16.09
C ILE A 138 19.52 -5.24 -15.85
N LEU A 139 19.24 -3.94 -16.02
CA LEU A 139 17.90 -3.39 -15.84
C LEU A 139 16.87 -3.95 -16.82
N SER A 140 17.29 -4.23 -18.06
CA SER A 140 16.40 -4.86 -19.05
C SER A 140 15.99 -6.29 -18.67
N LYS A 141 16.57 -6.85 -17.62
CA LYS A 141 16.28 -8.18 -17.10
C LYS A 141 15.61 -8.15 -15.72
N ILE A 142 15.52 -7.00 -15.09
CA ILE A 142 14.89 -6.87 -13.77
C ILE A 142 13.38 -6.74 -13.92
N LEU A 143 12.66 -7.45 -13.06
CA LEU A 143 11.25 -7.30 -12.78
C LEU A 143 11.07 -6.98 -11.31
N ILE A 144 10.08 -6.17 -11.00
CA ILE A 144 9.67 -5.91 -9.62
C ILE A 144 8.40 -6.70 -9.34
N VAL A 145 8.52 -7.68 -8.49
CA VAL A 145 7.39 -8.49 -8.02
C VAL A 145 6.90 -7.93 -6.71
N MET A 146 5.66 -7.45 -6.70
CA MET A 146 5.01 -6.83 -5.56
C MET A 146 3.87 -7.73 -5.11
N VAL A 147 3.87 -8.13 -3.84
CA VAL A 147 2.86 -9.04 -3.31
C VAL A 147 2.12 -8.40 -2.16
N GLN A 148 0.81 -8.44 -2.21
CA GLN A 148 -0.07 -8.06 -1.12
C GLN A 148 -0.69 -9.29 -0.49
N LEU A 149 -0.39 -9.52 0.79
CA LEU A 149 -1.06 -10.53 1.59
C LEU A 149 -2.42 -10.01 2.03
N HIS A 150 -3.41 -10.89 2.03
CA HIS A 150 -4.71 -10.56 2.61
C HIS A 150 -4.55 -10.11 4.08
N SER A 151 -5.33 -9.14 4.52
CA SER A 151 -5.25 -8.53 5.87
C SER A 151 -5.41 -9.53 7.04
N LYS A 152 -5.93 -10.74 6.79
CA LYS A 152 -5.92 -11.84 7.76
C LYS A 152 -4.50 -12.26 8.17
N TYR A 153 -3.53 -12.12 7.26
CA TYR A 153 -2.12 -12.49 7.43
C TYR A 153 -1.21 -11.25 7.55
N GLY A 154 -1.83 -10.08 7.53
CA GLY A 154 -1.17 -8.80 7.69
C GLY A 154 -1.04 -8.37 9.16
N GLY A 155 -0.54 -7.15 9.37
CA GLY A 155 -0.45 -6.56 10.70
C GLY A 155 -1.80 -6.10 11.24
N ILE A 156 -1.89 -6.10 12.54
CA ILE A 156 -3.00 -5.51 13.27
C ILE A 156 -2.44 -4.39 14.12
N TYR A 157 -2.94 -3.18 13.90
CA TYR A 157 -2.69 -2.05 14.79
C TYR A 157 -3.90 -1.84 15.68
N LYS A 158 -3.68 -1.75 16.97
CA LYS A 158 -4.63 -1.19 17.91
C LYS A 158 -4.34 0.28 18.04
N ILE A 159 -5.35 1.12 17.78
CA ILE A 159 -5.25 2.57 17.88
C ILE A 159 -6.31 3.07 18.85
N LYS A 160 -5.91 3.96 19.73
CA LYS A 160 -6.78 4.62 20.70
C LYS A 160 -6.62 6.12 20.54
N PHE A 161 -7.71 6.84 20.48
CA PHE A 161 -7.74 8.29 20.43
C PHE A 161 -8.17 8.81 21.79
N ASN A 162 -7.32 9.60 22.43
CA ASN A 162 -7.59 10.21 23.73
C ASN A 162 -8.26 11.57 23.54
N ARG A 163 -9.00 12.04 24.55
CA ARG A 163 -9.71 13.35 24.48
C ARG A 163 -8.79 14.54 24.41
N ASP A 164 -7.57 14.44 24.94
CA ASP A 164 -6.51 15.46 24.85
C ASP A 164 -5.90 15.59 23.44
N GLY A 165 -6.27 14.70 22.54
CA GLY A 165 -5.79 14.67 21.16
C GLY A 165 -4.61 13.74 20.92
N GLU A 166 -4.09 13.09 21.97
CA GLU A 166 -3.05 12.07 21.83
C GLU A 166 -3.58 10.81 21.15
N ILE A 167 -2.68 10.10 20.48
CA ILE A 167 -2.98 8.86 19.77
C ILE A 167 -2.04 7.79 20.30
N GLU A 168 -2.59 6.81 20.98
CA GLU A 168 -1.87 5.62 21.39
C GLU A 168 -1.95 4.55 20.31
N THR A 169 -0.84 3.92 19.98
CA THR A 169 -0.80 2.83 19.00
C THR A 169 -0.09 1.63 19.59
N LYS A 170 -0.65 0.43 19.39
CA LYS A 170 -0.04 -0.85 19.73
C LYS A 170 -0.02 -1.72 18.48
N HIS A 171 1.13 -2.19 18.10
CA HIS A 171 1.28 -3.08 16.96
C HIS A 171 1.30 -4.53 17.43
N HIS A 172 0.38 -5.35 16.91
CA HIS A 172 0.39 -6.78 17.12
C HIS A 172 0.94 -7.45 15.86
N LEU A 173 2.17 -7.95 16.00
CA LEU A 173 2.80 -8.75 14.95
C LEU A 173 2.12 -10.11 14.89
N ILE A 174 1.42 -10.38 13.82
CA ILE A 174 1.10 -11.74 13.39
C ILE A 174 2.42 -12.31 12.84
N ASN A 175 2.62 -13.62 12.86
CA ASN A 175 3.86 -14.23 12.36
C ASN A 175 4.01 -14.05 10.82
N HIS A 176 4.24 -12.79 10.41
CA HIS A 176 4.35 -12.40 9.01
C HIS A 176 5.41 -13.18 8.27
N LYS A 177 6.54 -13.43 8.95
CA LYS A 177 7.69 -14.11 8.35
C LYS A 177 7.27 -15.47 7.81
N LEU A 178 6.54 -16.26 8.61
CA LEU A 178 6.07 -17.58 8.19
C LEU A 178 5.20 -17.52 6.93
N TYR A 179 4.24 -16.59 6.89
CA TYR A 179 3.34 -16.44 5.76
C TYR A 179 4.07 -15.92 4.52
N ALA A 180 4.94 -14.94 4.69
CA ALA A 180 5.72 -14.38 3.61
C ALA A 180 6.69 -15.44 3.03
N ASP A 181 7.42 -16.17 3.86
CA ASP A 181 8.36 -17.21 3.40
C ASP A 181 7.63 -18.33 2.62
N ASN A 182 6.45 -18.74 3.09
CA ASN A 182 5.63 -19.72 2.38
C ASN A 182 5.18 -19.21 1.01
N LEU A 183 4.70 -17.97 0.97
CA LEU A 183 4.28 -17.31 -0.25
C LEU A 183 5.43 -17.16 -1.25
N PHE A 184 6.59 -16.73 -0.78
CA PHE A 184 7.79 -16.58 -1.60
C PHE A 184 8.28 -17.88 -2.18
N THR A 185 8.33 -18.93 -1.38
CA THR A 185 8.74 -20.24 -1.84
C THR A 185 7.79 -20.72 -2.94
N THR A 186 6.50 -20.53 -2.76
CA THR A 186 5.50 -20.89 -3.77
C THR A 186 5.64 -20.08 -5.05
N LEU A 187 5.77 -18.76 -4.95
CA LEU A 187 5.94 -17.88 -6.11
C LEU A 187 7.23 -18.16 -6.85
N ARG A 188 8.35 -18.26 -6.13
CA ARG A 188 9.66 -18.56 -6.73
C ARG A 188 9.62 -19.83 -7.56
N ASN A 189 9.02 -20.89 -7.01
CA ASN A 189 8.93 -22.18 -7.71
C ASN A 189 8.03 -22.10 -8.96
N LYS A 190 6.99 -21.27 -8.92
CA LYS A 190 6.10 -21.05 -10.08
C LYS A 190 6.76 -20.17 -11.14
N LEU A 191 7.35 -19.06 -10.73
CA LEU A 191 7.98 -18.10 -11.63
C LEU A 191 9.25 -18.66 -12.28
N ALA A 192 10.00 -19.52 -11.59
CA ALA A 192 11.16 -20.21 -12.17
C ALA A 192 10.78 -21.06 -13.39
N LYS A 193 9.57 -21.62 -13.45
CA LYS A 193 9.07 -22.40 -14.60
C LYS A 193 8.92 -21.54 -15.88
N ILE A 194 8.83 -20.23 -15.74
CA ILE A 194 8.74 -19.26 -16.84
C ILE A 194 9.99 -18.38 -16.93
N ASN A 195 11.13 -18.89 -16.45
CA ASN A 195 12.43 -18.21 -16.48
C ASN A 195 12.51 -16.89 -15.71
N ILE A 196 11.67 -16.70 -14.70
CA ILE A 196 11.76 -15.57 -13.77
C ILE A 196 12.36 -16.06 -12.46
N TYR A 197 13.56 -15.60 -12.15
CA TYR A 197 14.31 -15.98 -10.96
C TYR A 197 14.13 -14.96 -9.85
N MET A 198 13.75 -15.42 -8.66
CA MET A 198 13.59 -14.63 -7.44
C MET A 198 14.67 -15.02 -6.42
N PRO A 199 15.63 -14.13 -6.11
CA PRO A 199 16.67 -14.42 -5.12
C PRO A 199 16.11 -14.49 -3.71
N LYS A 200 16.69 -15.35 -2.87
CA LYS A 200 16.27 -15.50 -1.45
C LYS A 200 16.59 -14.28 -0.56
N LEU A 201 17.58 -13.48 -0.94
CA LEU A 201 18.28 -12.55 -0.06
C LEU A 201 17.71 -11.12 -0.02
N LEU A 202 16.67 -10.81 -0.79
CA LEU A 202 16.20 -9.43 -0.97
C LEU A 202 14.76 -9.20 -0.49
N ILE A 203 14.31 -9.98 0.50
CA ILE A 203 12.99 -9.79 1.07
C ILE A 203 13.05 -8.63 2.06
N LYS A 204 12.64 -7.45 1.63
CA LYS A 204 12.28 -6.38 2.56
C LYS A 204 10.79 -6.50 2.88
N TYR A 205 10.51 -6.73 4.13
CA TYR A 205 9.15 -6.55 4.67
C TYR A 205 8.94 -5.05 4.80
N GLY A 206 7.95 -4.51 4.12
CA GLY A 206 7.62 -3.09 4.23
C GLY A 206 6.96 -2.79 5.57
N TYR A 207 7.77 -2.67 6.59
CA TYR A 207 7.39 -2.15 7.88
C TYR A 207 8.59 -1.40 8.45
N ASP A 208 8.51 -0.13 8.38
CA ASP A 208 9.10 0.83 9.33
C ASP A 208 8.29 2.12 9.25
#